data_476b446cfef9f31d13da80fa75e1e3c5
#
_entry.id   476b446cfef9f31d13da80fa75e1e3c5
#
_cell.length_a   1.000
_cell.length_b   1.000
_cell.length_c   1.000
_cell.angle_alpha   90.00
_cell.angle_beta   90.00
_cell.angle_gamma   90.00
#
_symmetry.space_group_name_H-M   'P 1'
#
loop_
_entity.id
_entity.type
_entity.pdbx_description
1 polymer ?
#
loop_
_entity_poly.entity_id
_entity_poly.type
_entity_poly.pdbx_seq_one_letter_code
_entity_poly.pdbx_strand_id
1 'polypeptide(L)'
;MTLLARLALACTLAAAASHTFAAAPLPEEKRQALAQFLVAYRLADAWPQMAPKIAHDSLPRLEDATHADLDADPFPDRAQSDAAHARVPALLAQGRRDLEAALQRFDADELAAYTAYEIYAKYFETSEIRELTAFFDSATGRKVTAQAPAILVESRKPGAGDVMARHFDAQELAEITAFWNSPTGLKMSATAEQIREDMHAHFVERSEAAVQAVARDLANRAKADPPLKGAAAASAPAN
;
A
#
# COMPACT_ATOMS: atom_id res chain seq x y z
N MET A 1 16.09 -34.06 -48.60
CA MET A 1 15.16 -34.24 -47.46
C MET A 1 14.61 -32.89 -47.09
N THR A 2 13.37 -32.71 -47.32
CA THR A 2 12.65 -31.52 -47.64
C THR A 2 12.25 -30.65 -46.41
N LEU A 3 12.24 -29.37 -46.63
CA LEU A 3 11.96 -28.25 -45.70
C LEU A 3 10.58 -28.34 -45.01
N LEU A 4 9.73 -29.29 -45.39
CA LEU A 4 8.36 -29.50 -44.86
C LEU A 4 8.31 -30.30 -43.54
N ALA A 5 9.39 -30.92 -43.10
CA ALA A 5 9.43 -31.70 -41.85
C ALA A 5 9.78 -30.86 -40.61
N ARG A 6 10.11 -29.56 -40.76
CA ARG A 6 10.47 -28.66 -39.65
C ARG A 6 9.36 -27.71 -39.24
N LEU A 7 8.26 -27.65 -39.98
CA LEU A 7 7.10 -26.79 -39.68
C LEU A 7 5.98 -27.50 -38.90
N ALA A 8 6.04 -28.81 -38.74
CA ALA A 8 5.00 -29.56 -38.00
C ALA A 8 5.28 -29.75 -36.50
N LEU A 9 6.45 -29.30 -36.01
CA LEU A 9 6.83 -29.44 -34.58
C LEU A 9 6.68 -28.15 -33.75
N ALA A 10 6.14 -27.08 -34.32
CA ALA A 10 6.03 -25.78 -33.65
C ALA A 10 4.60 -25.44 -33.19
N CYS A 11 3.58 -26.27 -33.42
CA CYS A 11 2.19 -25.98 -33.09
C CYS A 11 1.60 -26.83 -31.95
N THR A 12 2.39 -27.62 -31.21
CA THR A 12 1.88 -28.49 -30.14
C THR A 12 2.36 -28.14 -28.73
N LEU A 13 2.90 -26.95 -28.50
CA LEU A 13 3.41 -26.51 -27.18
C LEU A 13 2.76 -25.22 -26.66
N ALA A 14 1.56 -24.88 -27.10
CA ALA A 14 0.80 -23.71 -26.62
C ALA A 14 -0.49 -24.09 -25.88
N ALA A 15 -0.60 -25.31 -25.37
CA ALA A 15 -1.61 -25.70 -24.39
C ALA A 15 -0.93 -26.12 -23.08
N ALA A 16 0.07 -25.34 -22.62
CA ALA A 16 0.49 -25.37 -21.23
C ALA A 16 -0.64 -24.75 -20.43
N ALA A 17 -1.47 -25.61 -19.89
CA ALA A 17 -2.51 -25.34 -18.94
C ALA A 17 -2.05 -24.25 -17.96
N SER A 18 -2.74 -23.12 -17.98
CA SER A 18 -2.84 -22.24 -16.83
C SER A 18 -3.56 -23.05 -15.73
N HIS A 19 -2.80 -23.97 -15.10
CA HIS A 19 -3.19 -24.48 -13.81
C HIS A 19 -3.05 -23.28 -12.87
N THR A 20 -4.13 -22.52 -12.73
CA THR A 20 -4.39 -21.82 -11.49
C THR A 20 -4.34 -22.91 -10.43
N PHE A 21 -3.17 -23.06 -9.80
CA PHE A 21 -3.09 -23.74 -8.53
C PHE A 21 -3.98 -22.92 -7.60
N ALA A 22 -5.25 -23.31 -7.49
CA ALA A 22 -6.06 -22.93 -6.35
C ALA A 22 -5.25 -23.37 -5.14
N ALA A 23 -4.68 -22.45 -4.40
CA ALA A 23 -3.92 -22.76 -3.20
C ALA A 23 -4.80 -23.68 -2.35
N ALA A 24 -4.25 -24.82 -1.90
CA ALA A 24 -4.99 -25.74 -1.09
C ALA A 24 -5.57 -24.97 0.12
N PRO A 25 -6.83 -25.22 0.50
CA PRO A 25 -7.43 -24.49 1.61
C PRO A 25 -6.57 -24.66 2.85
N LEU A 26 -6.33 -23.57 3.57
CA LEU A 26 -5.56 -23.57 4.80
C LEU A 26 -6.14 -24.60 5.78
N PRO A 27 -5.29 -25.40 6.47
CA PRO A 27 -5.72 -26.29 7.53
C PRO A 27 -6.55 -25.51 8.56
N GLU A 28 -7.60 -26.15 9.09
CA GLU A 28 -8.51 -25.51 10.05
C GLU A 28 -7.77 -24.94 11.27
N GLU A 29 -6.80 -25.71 11.79
CA GLU A 29 -5.98 -25.30 12.93
C GLU A 29 -5.18 -24.02 12.63
N LYS A 30 -4.61 -23.90 11.42
CA LYS A 30 -3.87 -22.70 10.99
C LYS A 30 -4.81 -21.51 10.82
N ARG A 31 -6.01 -21.75 10.26
CA ARG A 31 -7.03 -20.72 10.11
C ARG A 31 -7.50 -20.16 11.45
N GLN A 32 -7.72 -21.02 12.45
CA GLN A 32 -8.09 -20.60 13.80
C GLN A 32 -6.95 -19.82 14.48
N ALA A 33 -5.69 -20.24 14.32
CA ALA A 33 -4.55 -19.50 14.84
C ALA A 33 -4.43 -18.10 14.21
N LEU A 34 -4.64 -17.98 12.90
CA LEU A 34 -4.65 -16.70 12.20
C LEU A 34 -5.80 -15.79 12.65
N ALA A 35 -6.99 -16.35 12.90
CA ALA A 35 -8.10 -15.57 13.45
C ALA A 35 -7.78 -14.97 14.82
N GLN A 36 -7.11 -15.74 15.69
CA GLN A 36 -6.65 -15.26 17.00
C GLN A 36 -5.54 -14.20 16.85
N PHE A 37 -4.61 -14.43 15.92
CA PHE A 37 -3.56 -13.47 15.61
C PHE A 37 -4.12 -12.12 15.13
N LEU A 38 -5.14 -12.11 14.27
CA LEU A 38 -5.80 -10.89 13.82
C LEU A 38 -6.31 -10.03 14.97
N VAL A 39 -6.95 -10.68 15.96
CA VAL A 39 -7.47 -10.00 17.15
C VAL A 39 -6.33 -9.43 17.99
N ALA A 40 -5.27 -10.22 18.21
CA ALA A 40 -4.12 -9.82 19.03
C ALA A 40 -3.28 -8.70 18.38
N TYR A 41 -3.04 -8.80 17.08
CA TYR A 41 -2.19 -7.85 16.33
C TYR A 41 -2.90 -6.53 16.01
N ARG A 42 -4.24 -6.50 16.00
CA ARG A 42 -5.08 -5.30 15.83
C ARG A 42 -4.73 -4.49 14.57
N LEU A 43 -4.41 -5.18 13.47
CA LEU A 43 -3.99 -4.55 12.24
C LEU A 43 -5.04 -3.58 11.68
N ALA A 44 -6.33 -3.92 11.81
CA ALA A 44 -7.43 -3.06 11.37
C ALA A 44 -7.42 -1.69 12.08
N ASP A 45 -7.03 -1.64 13.35
CA ASP A 45 -6.96 -0.38 14.13
C ASP A 45 -5.88 0.59 13.61
N ALA A 46 -4.88 0.08 12.89
CA ALA A 46 -3.83 0.91 12.30
C ALA A 46 -4.28 1.60 11.00
N TRP A 47 -5.33 1.10 10.33
CA TRP A 47 -5.77 1.59 9.03
C TRP A 47 -6.07 3.09 8.98
N PRO A 48 -6.80 3.70 9.95
CA PRO A 48 -7.08 5.13 9.94
C PRO A 48 -5.82 6.02 9.96
N GLN A 49 -4.70 5.49 10.51
CA GLN A 49 -3.41 6.18 10.52
C GLN A 49 -2.60 5.95 9.24
N MET A 50 -2.82 4.83 8.56
CA MET A 50 -2.12 4.46 7.33
C MET A 50 -2.71 5.13 6.08
N ALA A 51 -4.03 5.26 6.00
CA ALA A 51 -4.72 5.81 4.83
C ALA A 51 -4.22 7.23 4.43
N PRO A 52 -4.03 8.19 5.36
CA PRO A 52 -3.46 9.51 5.02
C PRO A 52 -2.04 9.42 4.45
N LYS A 53 -1.22 8.51 4.97
CA LYS A 53 0.14 8.30 4.49
C LYS A 53 0.15 7.70 3.08
N ILE A 54 -0.68 6.68 2.84
CA ILE A 54 -0.83 6.05 1.53
C ILE A 54 -1.31 7.08 0.51
N ALA A 55 -2.30 7.93 0.86
CA ALA A 55 -2.77 9.01 0.01
C ALA A 55 -1.64 9.99 -0.34
N HIS A 56 -0.80 10.35 0.63
CA HIS A 56 0.35 11.22 0.41
C HIS A 56 1.39 10.57 -0.52
N ASP A 57 1.77 9.33 -0.24
CA ASP A 57 2.79 8.58 -1.01
C ASP A 57 2.28 8.26 -2.44
N SER A 58 0.98 8.34 -2.69
CA SER A 58 0.35 8.13 -4.00
C SER A 58 0.23 9.41 -4.86
N LEU A 59 0.61 10.58 -4.33
CA LEU A 59 0.48 11.85 -5.08
C LEU A 59 1.16 11.85 -6.45
N PRO A 60 2.40 11.33 -6.64
CA PRO A 60 3.02 11.30 -7.97
C PRO A 60 2.19 10.46 -8.96
N ARG A 61 1.67 9.30 -8.53
CA ARG A 61 0.81 8.46 -9.38
C ARG A 61 -0.52 9.13 -9.71
N LEU A 62 -1.09 9.86 -8.76
CA LEU A 62 -2.33 10.63 -8.97
C LEU A 62 -2.11 11.74 -10.00
N GLU A 63 -0.98 12.44 -9.94
CA GLU A 63 -0.60 13.47 -10.89
C GLU A 63 -0.44 12.88 -12.30
N ASP A 64 0.36 11.80 -12.43
CA ASP A 64 0.59 11.10 -13.70
C ASP A 64 -0.73 10.58 -14.31
N ALA A 65 -1.59 9.95 -13.51
CA ALA A 65 -2.88 9.47 -13.95
C ALA A 65 -3.81 10.61 -14.41
N THR A 66 -3.77 11.75 -13.71
CA THR A 66 -4.57 12.94 -14.09
C THR A 66 -4.11 13.50 -15.44
N HIS A 67 -2.80 13.57 -15.67
CA HIS A 67 -2.26 13.99 -16.96
C HIS A 67 -2.62 12.98 -18.07
N ALA A 68 -2.53 11.68 -17.81
CA ALA A 68 -2.92 10.65 -18.77
C ALA A 68 -4.41 10.75 -19.15
N ASP A 69 -5.30 11.01 -18.19
CA ASP A 69 -6.73 11.20 -18.46
C ASP A 69 -7.01 12.50 -19.26
N LEU A 70 -6.20 13.56 -19.05
CA LEU A 70 -6.27 14.76 -19.87
C LEU A 70 -5.84 14.49 -21.31
N ASP A 71 -4.77 13.71 -21.51
CA ASP A 71 -4.24 13.37 -22.84
C ASP A 71 -5.16 12.42 -23.61
N ALA A 72 -5.89 11.55 -22.90
CA ALA A 72 -6.81 10.58 -23.51
C ALA A 72 -8.07 11.23 -24.11
N ASP A 73 -8.45 12.43 -23.68
CA ASP A 73 -9.67 13.12 -24.12
C ASP A 73 -9.29 14.39 -24.90
N PRO A 74 -9.49 14.39 -26.23
CA PRO A 74 -8.98 15.43 -27.10
C PRO A 74 -9.59 16.80 -26.78
N PHE A 75 -8.72 17.81 -26.69
CA PHE A 75 -9.11 19.20 -26.55
C PHE A 75 -9.39 19.83 -27.93
N PRO A 76 -10.27 20.86 -28.01
CA PRO A 76 -10.52 21.59 -29.24
C PRO A 76 -9.27 22.24 -29.82
N ASP A 77 -8.35 22.69 -28.97
CA ASP A 77 -7.09 23.28 -29.36
C ASP A 77 -5.99 23.05 -28.29
N ARG A 78 -4.75 23.29 -28.68
CA ARG A 78 -3.56 23.12 -27.83
C ARG A 78 -3.54 24.07 -26.63
N ALA A 79 -4.03 25.28 -26.77
CA ALA A 79 -4.01 26.25 -25.68
C ALA A 79 -4.92 25.82 -24.52
N GLN A 80 -6.07 25.20 -24.84
CA GLN A 80 -6.94 24.62 -23.80
C GLN A 80 -6.31 23.41 -23.13
N SER A 81 -5.64 22.53 -23.90
CA SER A 81 -4.87 21.42 -23.35
C SER A 81 -3.78 21.91 -22.40
N ASP A 82 -2.90 22.80 -22.86
CA ASP A 82 -1.80 23.37 -22.07
C ASP A 82 -2.34 24.03 -20.78
N ALA A 83 -3.47 24.74 -20.86
CA ALA A 83 -4.11 25.37 -19.71
C ALA A 83 -4.69 24.35 -18.71
N ALA A 84 -5.27 23.24 -19.16
CA ALA A 84 -5.77 22.19 -18.30
C ALA A 84 -4.63 21.49 -17.54
N HIS A 85 -3.56 21.12 -18.25
CA HIS A 85 -2.37 20.53 -17.63
C HIS A 85 -1.71 21.47 -16.59
N ALA A 86 -1.64 22.76 -16.87
CA ALA A 86 -1.08 23.75 -15.94
C ALA A 86 -1.88 23.91 -14.63
N ARG A 87 -3.15 23.46 -14.59
CA ARG A 87 -3.99 23.51 -13.38
C ARG A 87 -3.79 22.31 -12.45
N VAL A 88 -3.30 21.19 -12.96
CA VAL A 88 -3.17 19.93 -12.19
C VAL A 88 -2.44 20.14 -10.86
N PRO A 89 -1.28 20.80 -10.79
CA PRO A 89 -0.58 21.00 -9.52
C PRO A 89 -1.43 21.73 -8.45
N ALA A 90 -2.26 22.68 -8.85
CA ALA A 90 -3.13 23.42 -7.93
C ALA A 90 -4.28 22.53 -7.38
N LEU A 91 -4.67 21.50 -8.11
CA LEU A 91 -5.74 20.56 -7.73
C LEU A 91 -5.24 19.40 -6.87
N LEU A 92 -3.93 19.09 -6.86
CA LEU A 92 -3.39 17.92 -6.14
C LEU A 92 -3.67 17.93 -4.64
N ALA A 93 -3.68 19.10 -3.99
CA ALA A 93 -4.02 19.20 -2.57
C ALA A 93 -5.45 18.73 -2.27
N GLN A 94 -6.39 19.01 -3.18
CA GLN A 94 -7.76 18.50 -3.09
C GLN A 94 -7.78 17.01 -3.43
N GLY A 95 -7.10 16.61 -4.50
CA GLY A 95 -6.98 15.21 -4.92
C GLY A 95 -6.46 14.32 -3.81
N ARG A 96 -5.48 14.78 -3.02
CA ARG A 96 -4.99 14.05 -1.85
C ARG A 96 -6.10 13.82 -0.82
N ARG A 97 -6.91 14.84 -0.52
CA ARG A 97 -8.04 14.70 0.43
C ARG A 97 -9.11 13.74 -0.09
N ASP A 98 -9.41 13.82 -1.36
CA ASP A 98 -10.42 12.96 -2.00
C ASP A 98 -9.93 11.50 -2.03
N LEU A 99 -8.63 11.28 -2.30
CA LEU A 99 -8.02 9.95 -2.24
C LEU A 99 -7.98 9.40 -0.81
N GLU A 100 -7.59 10.22 0.18
CA GLU A 100 -7.63 9.83 1.59
C GLU A 100 -9.03 9.40 2.01
N ALA A 101 -10.06 10.20 1.66
CA ALA A 101 -11.45 9.86 1.94
C ALA A 101 -11.91 8.57 1.21
N ALA A 102 -11.41 8.31 0.00
CA ALA A 102 -11.68 7.07 -0.71
C ALA A 102 -11.02 5.86 -0.02
N LEU A 103 -9.77 5.99 0.40
CA LEU A 103 -9.02 4.94 1.11
C LEU A 103 -9.63 4.65 2.49
N GLN A 104 -10.12 5.66 3.22
CA GLN A 104 -10.80 5.46 4.51
C GLN A 104 -12.10 4.66 4.42
N ARG A 105 -12.68 4.52 3.22
CA ARG A 105 -13.87 3.68 3.00
C ARG A 105 -13.53 2.20 2.77
N PHE A 106 -12.25 1.85 2.66
CA PHE A 106 -11.86 0.45 2.54
C PHE A 106 -12.19 -0.28 3.83
N ASP A 107 -12.66 -1.52 3.68
CA ASP A 107 -12.92 -2.38 4.81
C ASP A 107 -11.58 -2.78 5.46
N ALA A 108 -11.32 -2.21 6.63
CA ALA A 108 -10.09 -2.47 7.39
C ALA A 108 -9.99 -3.93 7.87
N ASP A 109 -11.13 -4.57 8.15
CA ASP A 109 -11.17 -5.98 8.55
C ASP A 109 -10.85 -6.89 7.36
N GLU A 110 -11.34 -6.56 6.14
CA GLU A 110 -10.97 -7.28 4.91
C GLU A 110 -9.47 -7.18 4.64
N LEU A 111 -8.89 -5.98 4.77
CA LEU A 111 -7.45 -5.77 4.58
C LEU A 111 -6.61 -6.52 5.62
N ALA A 112 -7.05 -6.52 6.87
CA ALA A 112 -6.41 -7.27 7.95
C ALA A 112 -6.52 -8.78 7.72
N ALA A 113 -7.68 -9.26 7.31
CA ALA A 113 -7.92 -10.67 6.98
C ALA A 113 -7.01 -11.12 5.82
N TYR A 114 -6.93 -10.34 4.73
CA TYR A 114 -6.01 -10.64 3.63
C TYR A 114 -4.57 -10.75 4.13
N THR A 115 -4.12 -9.79 4.91
CA THR A 115 -2.76 -9.78 5.48
C THR A 115 -2.49 -11.05 6.30
N ALA A 116 -3.42 -11.48 7.13
CA ALA A 116 -3.24 -12.68 7.93
C ALA A 116 -3.31 -13.95 7.09
N TYR A 117 -4.38 -14.14 6.30
CA TYR A 117 -4.67 -15.41 5.65
C TYR A 117 -3.88 -15.64 4.37
N GLU A 118 -3.44 -14.58 3.67
CA GLU A 118 -2.67 -14.69 2.43
C GLU A 118 -1.18 -14.38 2.64
N ILE A 119 -0.83 -13.43 3.52
CA ILE A 119 0.56 -13.03 3.71
C ILE A 119 1.18 -13.79 4.89
N TYR A 120 0.68 -13.62 6.12
CA TYR A 120 1.28 -14.30 7.28
C TYR A 120 1.19 -15.82 7.17
N ALA A 121 0.09 -16.35 6.62
CA ALA A 121 -0.06 -17.78 6.37
C ALA A 121 1.03 -18.36 5.45
N LYS A 122 1.56 -17.57 4.52
CA LYS A 122 2.65 -17.96 3.60
C LYS A 122 3.99 -18.13 4.32
N TYR A 123 4.24 -17.29 5.31
CA TYR A 123 5.54 -17.21 5.97
C TYR A 123 5.63 -17.99 7.29
N PHE A 124 4.53 -18.18 8.01
CA PHE A 124 4.56 -18.75 9.36
C PHE A 124 3.78 -20.05 9.46
N GLU A 125 4.33 -20.98 10.24
CA GLU A 125 3.65 -22.22 10.63
C GLU A 125 2.64 -21.95 11.76
N THR A 126 1.72 -22.91 11.99
CA THR A 126 0.66 -22.75 13.01
C THR A 126 1.21 -22.47 14.42
N SER A 127 2.30 -23.16 14.81
CA SER A 127 2.96 -22.93 16.10
C SER A 127 3.54 -21.54 16.20
N GLU A 128 4.20 -21.05 15.14
CA GLU A 128 4.80 -19.72 15.08
C GLU A 128 3.72 -18.62 15.16
N ILE A 129 2.57 -18.82 14.47
CA ILE A 129 1.42 -17.90 14.55
C ILE A 129 0.90 -17.82 16.00
N ARG A 130 0.84 -18.94 16.71
CA ARG A 130 0.46 -18.94 18.14
C ARG A 130 1.45 -18.20 19.01
N GLU A 131 2.75 -18.32 18.76
CA GLU A 131 3.77 -17.58 19.48
C GLU A 131 3.68 -16.07 19.21
N LEU A 132 3.46 -15.65 17.94
CA LEU A 132 3.17 -14.28 17.58
C LEU A 132 1.94 -13.77 18.33
N THR A 133 0.84 -14.56 18.32
CA THR A 133 -0.39 -14.24 19.03
C THR A 133 -0.14 -14.03 20.52
N ALA A 134 0.57 -14.95 21.16
CA ALA A 134 0.86 -14.86 22.59
C ALA A 134 1.68 -13.60 22.94
N PHE A 135 2.63 -13.21 22.09
CA PHE A 135 3.39 -11.99 22.32
C PHE A 135 2.51 -10.75 22.12
N PHE A 136 1.82 -10.61 20.98
CA PHE A 136 1.03 -9.41 20.66
C PHE A 136 -0.20 -9.25 21.57
N ASP A 137 -0.73 -10.35 22.13
CA ASP A 137 -1.81 -10.29 23.15
C ASP A 137 -1.31 -10.01 24.56
N SER A 138 0.00 -10.09 24.84
CA SER A 138 0.57 -9.68 26.13
C SER A 138 0.43 -8.19 26.37
N ALA A 139 0.55 -7.73 27.62
CA ALA A 139 0.55 -6.31 27.96
C ALA A 139 1.65 -5.55 27.21
N THR A 140 2.86 -6.11 27.18
CA THR A 140 4.02 -5.55 26.49
C THR A 140 3.82 -5.53 24.98
N GLY A 141 3.33 -6.60 24.38
CA GLY A 141 3.09 -6.68 22.93
C GLY A 141 2.01 -5.69 22.48
N ARG A 142 0.91 -5.54 23.21
CA ARG A 142 -0.11 -4.51 22.95
C ARG A 142 0.48 -3.09 23.02
N LYS A 143 1.35 -2.84 23.99
CA LYS A 143 2.05 -1.55 24.12
C LYS A 143 3.01 -1.31 22.96
N VAL A 144 3.74 -2.35 22.51
CA VAL A 144 4.60 -2.28 21.30
C VAL A 144 3.78 -1.86 20.09
N THR A 145 2.66 -2.52 19.83
CA THR A 145 1.78 -2.19 18.70
C THR A 145 1.27 -0.75 18.79
N ALA A 146 0.81 -0.32 19.97
CA ALA A 146 0.29 1.03 20.18
C ALA A 146 1.36 2.13 20.02
N GLN A 147 2.61 1.86 20.41
CA GLN A 147 3.70 2.82 20.35
C GLN A 147 4.49 2.78 19.02
N ALA A 148 4.31 1.76 18.20
CA ALA A 148 5.06 1.57 16.96
C ALA A 148 5.08 2.81 16.05
N PRO A 149 3.97 3.55 15.80
CA PRO A 149 3.98 4.75 14.98
C PRO A 149 4.87 5.86 15.57
N ALA A 150 4.80 6.10 16.87
CA ALA A 150 5.59 7.12 17.56
C ALA A 150 7.09 6.77 17.53
N ILE A 151 7.42 5.52 17.83
CA ILE A 151 8.79 4.99 17.81
C ILE A 151 9.39 5.14 16.42
N LEU A 152 8.64 4.80 15.36
CA LEU A 152 9.11 4.93 13.98
C LEU A 152 9.41 6.39 13.59
N VAL A 153 8.58 7.34 14.02
CA VAL A 153 8.80 8.77 13.77
C VAL A 153 10.00 9.28 14.55
N GLU A 154 10.11 8.89 15.81
CA GLU A 154 11.22 9.33 16.67
C GLU A 154 12.57 8.76 16.23
N SER A 155 12.63 7.50 15.82
CA SER A 155 13.85 6.83 15.39
C SER A 155 14.49 7.43 14.14
N ARG A 156 13.70 8.17 13.34
CA ARG A 156 14.20 8.88 12.14
C ARG A 156 14.84 10.23 12.44
N LYS A 157 14.70 10.76 13.65
CA LYS A 157 15.26 12.06 14.03
C LYS A 157 16.77 11.95 14.25
N PRO A 158 17.57 12.90 13.76
CA PRO A 158 19.00 12.93 14.08
C PRO A 158 19.23 12.98 15.60
N GLY A 159 20.11 12.12 16.11
CA GLY A 159 20.39 12.06 17.55
C GLY A 159 19.29 11.43 18.41
N ALA A 160 18.41 10.61 17.81
CA ALA A 160 17.28 10.00 18.48
C ALA A 160 17.65 9.20 19.75
N GLY A 161 18.88 8.69 19.84
CA GLY A 161 19.33 7.88 20.98
C GLY A 161 18.55 6.57 21.11
N ASP A 162 18.48 6.02 22.32
CA ASP A 162 17.67 4.84 22.58
C ASP A 162 16.19 5.21 22.71
N VAL A 163 15.47 5.16 21.58
CA VAL A 163 14.04 5.46 21.52
C VAL A 163 13.25 4.46 22.34
N MET A 164 13.62 3.17 22.32
CA MET A 164 12.91 2.11 23.03
C MET A 164 12.89 2.35 24.54
N ALA A 165 14.02 2.76 25.13
CA ALA A 165 14.10 3.04 26.56
C ALA A 165 13.25 4.24 27.02
N ARG A 166 12.77 5.09 26.12
CA ARG A 166 11.84 6.18 26.44
C ARG A 166 10.38 5.71 26.51
N HIS A 167 10.06 4.63 25.81
CA HIS A 167 8.70 4.13 25.71
C HIS A 167 8.43 2.92 26.60
N PHE A 168 9.47 2.16 26.97
CA PHE A 168 9.35 0.89 27.68
C PHE A 168 10.23 0.89 28.94
N ASP A 169 9.74 0.28 30.01
CA ASP A 169 10.55 0.03 31.20
C ASP A 169 11.50 -1.17 31.02
N ALA A 170 12.32 -1.43 32.04
CA ALA A 170 13.34 -2.47 31.95
C ALA A 170 12.77 -3.89 31.82
N GLN A 171 11.62 -4.17 32.44
CA GLN A 171 10.94 -5.46 32.31
C GLN A 171 10.34 -5.63 30.92
N GLU A 172 9.64 -4.63 30.41
CA GLU A 172 9.08 -4.61 29.07
C GLU A 172 10.16 -4.77 28.00
N LEU A 173 11.31 -4.09 28.17
CA LEU A 173 12.45 -4.24 27.26
C LEU A 173 13.04 -5.66 27.30
N ALA A 174 13.08 -6.29 28.46
CA ALA A 174 13.52 -7.69 28.58
C ALA A 174 12.56 -8.64 27.86
N GLU A 175 11.24 -8.45 27.99
CA GLU A 175 10.21 -9.24 27.31
C GLU A 175 10.27 -9.05 25.79
N ILE A 176 10.41 -7.81 25.30
CA ILE A 176 10.60 -7.48 23.89
C ILE A 176 11.85 -8.17 23.34
N THR A 177 12.97 -8.06 24.07
CA THR A 177 14.24 -8.66 23.67
C THR A 177 14.15 -10.18 23.63
N ALA A 178 13.52 -10.80 24.63
CA ALA A 178 13.30 -12.25 24.67
C ALA A 178 12.50 -12.73 23.47
N PHE A 179 11.41 -12.03 23.12
CA PHE A 179 10.60 -12.36 21.95
C PHE A 179 11.41 -12.24 20.64
N TRP A 180 12.08 -11.10 20.41
CA TRP A 180 12.82 -10.89 19.16
C TRP A 180 14.03 -11.80 19.00
N ASN A 181 14.57 -12.35 20.10
CA ASN A 181 15.63 -13.37 20.08
C ASN A 181 15.07 -14.81 20.02
N SER A 182 13.77 -15.03 20.10
CA SER A 182 13.17 -16.33 19.88
C SER A 182 13.26 -16.75 18.41
N PRO A 183 13.17 -18.06 18.09
CA PRO A 183 13.14 -18.52 16.69
C PRO A 183 12.08 -17.82 15.86
N THR A 184 10.88 -17.61 16.39
CA THR A 184 9.76 -16.95 15.71
C THR A 184 10.02 -15.46 15.53
N GLY A 185 10.56 -14.77 16.53
CA GLY A 185 10.94 -13.36 16.42
C GLY A 185 12.06 -13.13 15.41
N LEU A 186 13.09 -13.98 15.39
CA LEU A 186 14.16 -13.95 14.39
C LEU A 186 13.62 -14.18 12.99
N LYS A 187 12.70 -15.14 12.81
CA LYS A 187 12.05 -15.40 11.53
C LYS A 187 11.19 -14.21 11.09
N MET A 188 10.42 -13.61 12.01
CA MET A 188 9.64 -12.41 11.72
C MET A 188 10.53 -11.26 11.24
N SER A 189 11.68 -11.05 11.89
CA SER A 189 12.66 -10.05 11.45
C SER A 189 13.22 -10.35 10.06
N ALA A 190 13.55 -11.62 9.79
CA ALA A 190 14.12 -12.05 8.52
C ALA A 190 13.11 -11.95 7.35
N THR A 191 11.81 -12.12 7.63
CA THR A 191 10.74 -12.06 6.62
C THR A 191 10.06 -10.70 6.53
N ALA A 192 10.40 -9.75 7.40
CA ALA A 192 9.72 -8.45 7.50
C ALA A 192 9.69 -7.68 6.18
N GLU A 193 10.77 -7.73 5.39
CA GLU A 193 10.84 -7.04 4.11
C GLU A 193 9.91 -7.69 3.08
N GLN A 194 9.89 -9.01 2.98
CA GLN A 194 9.00 -9.74 2.07
C GLN A 194 7.52 -9.52 2.43
N ILE A 195 7.20 -9.54 3.74
CA ILE A 195 5.86 -9.23 4.23
C ILE A 195 5.47 -7.81 3.83
N ARG A 196 6.38 -6.85 4.01
CA ARG A 196 6.15 -5.45 3.63
C ARG A 196 5.93 -5.29 2.13
N GLU A 197 6.70 -6.00 1.30
CA GLU A 197 6.55 -6.00 -0.16
C GLU A 197 5.22 -6.60 -0.61
N ASP A 198 4.84 -7.77 -0.06
CA ASP A 198 3.55 -8.42 -0.35
C ASP A 198 2.37 -7.53 0.07
N MET A 199 2.45 -6.91 1.25
CA MET A 199 1.44 -5.93 1.70
C MET A 199 1.38 -4.72 0.77
N HIS A 200 2.53 -4.16 0.40
CA HIS A 200 2.60 -3.00 -0.48
C HIS A 200 1.99 -3.31 -1.85
N ALA A 201 2.32 -4.45 -2.45
CA ALA A 201 1.75 -4.88 -3.73
C ALA A 201 0.22 -4.96 -3.66
N HIS A 202 -0.32 -5.57 -2.60
CA HIS A 202 -1.77 -5.66 -2.39
C HIS A 202 -2.41 -4.27 -2.21
N PHE A 203 -1.80 -3.39 -1.41
CA PHE A 203 -2.31 -2.03 -1.23
C PHE A 203 -2.25 -1.19 -2.51
N VAL A 204 -1.20 -1.33 -3.32
CA VAL A 204 -1.10 -0.67 -4.63
C VAL A 204 -2.23 -1.12 -5.53
N GLU A 205 -2.46 -2.44 -5.64
CA GLU A 205 -3.55 -3.00 -6.46
C GLU A 205 -4.92 -2.47 -6.02
N ARG A 206 -5.21 -2.53 -4.71
CA ARG A 206 -6.49 -2.06 -4.15
C ARG A 206 -6.68 -0.54 -4.26
N SER A 207 -5.60 0.23 -4.11
CA SER A 207 -5.68 1.69 -4.21
C SER A 207 -5.74 2.20 -5.65
N GLU A 208 -5.34 1.41 -6.64
CA GLU A 208 -5.29 1.83 -8.05
C GLU A 208 -6.65 2.32 -8.55
N ALA A 209 -7.73 1.58 -8.26
CA ALA A 209 -9.08 1.98 -8.65
C ALA A 209 -9.48 3.34 -8.03
N ALA A 210 -9.07 3.60 -6.78
CA ALA A 210 -9.32 4.86 -6.10
C ALA A 210 -8.49 6.00 -6.72
N VAL A 211 -7.21 5.76 -7.03
CA VAL A 211 -6.34 6.72 -7.71
C VAL A 211 -6.93 7.09 -9.06
N GLN A 212 -7.32 6.11 -9.88
CA GLN A 212 -7.92 6.33 -11.20
C GLN A 212 -9.26 7.09 -11.13
N ALA A 213 -10.09 6.79 -10.12
CA ALA A 213 -11.36 7.51 -9.94
C ALA A 213 -11.13 8.98 -9.57
N VAL A 214 -10.19 9.26 -8.66
CA VAL A 214 -9.85 10.63 -8.25
C VAL A 214 -9.15 11.38 -9.40
N ALA A 215 -8.25 10.73 -10.14
CA ALA A 215 -7.57 11.32 -11.30
C ALA A 215 -8.55 11.81 -12.36
N ARG A 216 -9.55 10.98 -12.73
CA ARG A 216 -10.62 11.38 -13.66
C ARG A 216 -11.41 12.59 -13.17
N ASP A 217 -11.73 12.65 -11.87
CA ASP A 217 -12.42 13.80 -11.32
C ASP A 217 -11.56 15.07 -11.37
N LEU A 218 -10.26 14.98 -11.05
CA LEU A 218 -9.32 16.10 -11.17
C LEU A 218 -9.17 16.55 -12.63
N ALA A 219 -9.06 15.62 -13.58
CA ALA A 219 -8.99 15.92 -15.00
C ALA A 219 -10.27 16.68 -15.47
N ASN A 220 -11.45 16.23 -15.04
CA ASN A 220 -12.71 16.92 -15.33
C ASN A 220 -12.75 18.34 -14.74
N ARG A 221 -12.29 18.52 -13.52
CA ARG A 221 -12.19 19.84 -12.89
C ARG A 221 -11.19 20.74 -13.64
N ALA A 222 -10.03 20.19 -14.03
CA ALA A 222 -9.03 20.92 -14.81
C ALA A 222 -9.57 21.39 -16.18
N LYS A 223 -10.48 20.62 -16.79
CA LYS A 223 -11.17 21.02 -18.05
C LYS A 223 -12.28 22.05 -17.83
N ALA A 224 -13.03 21.93 -16.73
CA ALA A 224 -14.22 22.72 -16.48
C ALA A 224 -13.94 24.17 -16.07
N ASP A 225 -12.76 24.44 -15.44
CA ASP A 225 -12.43 25.79 -14.99
C ASP A 225 -12.13 26.72 -16.18
N PRO A 226 -12.79 27.90 -16.26
CA PRO A 226 -12.45 28.89 -17.29
C PRO A 226 -10.99 29.33 -17.16
N PRO A 227 -10.31 29.71 -18.26
CA PRO A 227 -8.93 30.13 -18.23
C PRO A 227 -8.71 31.21 -17.16
N LEU A 228 -7.69 31.04 -16.31
CA LEU A 228 -7.35 32.00 -15.26
C LEU A 228 -7.25 33.39 -15.92
N LYS A 229 -8.19 34.29 -15.58
CA LYS A 229 -8.18 35.69 -16.04
C LYS A 229 -6.89 36.35 -15.53
N GLY A 230 -5.84 36.29 -16.30
CA GLY A 230 -4.56 36.89 -15.92
C GLY A 230 -3.35 36.52 -16.77
N ALA A 231 -3.38 35.43 -17.51
CA ALA A 231 -2.20 35.01 -18.30
C ALA A 231 -2.08 35.74 -19.68
N ALA A 232 -3.12 36.43 -20.13
CA ALA A 232 -3.15 37.07 -21.46
C ALA A 232 -2.56 38.49 -21.48
N ALA A 233 -2.09 39.05 -20.37
CA ALA A 233 -1.61 40.44 -20.31
C ALA A 233 -0.08 40.61 -20.41
N ALA A 234 0.70 39.55 -20.58
CA ALA A 234 2.16 39.61 -20.57
C ALA A 234 2.84 39.57 -21.97
N SER A 235 2.09 39.56 -23.07
CA SER A 235 2.64 39.45 -24.43
C SER A 235 2.23 40.60 -25.34
N ALA A 236 2.26 41.85 -24.87
CA ALA A 236 2.25 42.99 -25.76
C ALA A 236 3.70 43.43 -26.00
N PRO A 237 4.25 43.35 -27.23
CA PRO A 237 5.54 43.94 -27.51
C PRO A 237 5.40 45.45 -27.40
N ALA A 238 6.28 46.08 -26.59
CA ALA A 238 6.45 47.51 -26.58
C ALA A 238 7.02 47.93 -27.94
N ASN A 239 6.28 48.73 -28.69
CA ASN A 239 6.77 49.49 -29.82
C ASN A 239 7.60 50.68 -29.33
#